data_f3c269c68a1f1ac1865a32c5e77cf040
#
_entry.id   f3c269c68a1f1ac1865a32c5e77cf040
#
_cell.length_a   1.000
_cell.length_b   1.000
_cell.length_c   1.000
_cell.angle_alpha   90.00
_cell.angle_beta   90.00
_cell.angle_gamma   90.00
#
_symmetry.space_group_name_H-M   'P 1'
#
loop_
_entity.id
_entity.type
_entity.pdbx_description
1 polymer ?
#
loop_
_entity_poly.entity_id
_entity_poly.type
_entity_poly.pdbx_seq_one_letter_code
_entity_poly.pdbx_strand_id
1 'polypeptide(L)'
;MIIRRASIIFTTIFFLVTMIFIFNYKDTIFALIFGILQFFILFSAMFFITGQWLRSINFASIVMFVLFMINRLSLYYYRKALFANDFLLYLDYENWDILIDFKELLLVVIIILFLLGFAIFAYSKNEKANLKLRMSGLISLIILVLVHTKIESLDIVKSEWLKTFPELKNTYMNISMTIGNNSGLDYKSPTFNNSYEMFKNKINTVTNYEISNLKPNIVLWLNESTLDASFYRGNLEQVDMFKGDFKFQTLNRVHTFGGKTWKSEFEVLTGLSPDEFGASSSLVFQYAAPHIKYSLPKNLKEEGYYTIALNPYPGSAYNSKNAYKNFGIDEYIHPNELKCDGAGDKIRKLKYITSMQMGECVKKIFKKYENKQPLFIYMLTINEHAPYNRAKEVKFGLNEFYDESQSIKLTDYYERQIELSKAVINFNDFMLSTNKPYIFAYFGDHQGNMGLKNNDVKFNNFTNPLNITGFYVKGSNGVKEIKNNLMNLSELSLMPSVLLELGQIKPNDFFKANYAMRKICNKVDDCEDKELLESYKSYLYDYLNAANK
;
A
#
# COMPACT_ATOMS: atom_id res chain seq x y z
N MET A 1 33.05 19.27 -35.87
CA MET A 1 32.55 20.55 -35.29
C MET A 1 31.04 20.51 -35.02
N ILE A 2 30.23 20.08 -35.96
CA ILE A 2 28.73 20.01 -35.81
C ILE A 2 28.31 19.12 -34.64
N ILE A 3 28.82 17.90 -34.51
CA ILE A 3 28.47 16.96 -33.44
C ILE A 3 28.80 17.52 -32.04
N ARG A 4 29.96 18.23 -31.90
CA ARG A 4 30.35 18.85 -30.63
C ARG A 4 29.39 20.00 -30.25
N ARG A 5 28.98 20.82 -31.23
CA ARG A 5 27.98 21.89 -30.98
C ARG A 5 26.62 21.32 -30.63
N ALA A 6 26.16 20.28 -31.32
CA ALA A 6 24.90 19.61 -31.03
C ALA A 6 24.92 18.99 -29.61
N SER A 7 26.01 18.36 -29.19
CA SER A 7 26.18 17.81 -27.85
C SER A 7 26.15 18.90 -26.76
N ILE A 8 26.79 20.05 -26.99
CA ILE A 8 26.76 21.17 -26.04
C ILE A 8 25.34 21.73 -25.92
N ILE A 9 24.67 21.97 -27.05
CA ILE A 9 23.30 22.50 -27.07
C ILE A 9 22.36 21.54 -26.33
N PHE A 10 22.41 20.25 -26.64
CA PHE A 10 21.60 19.23 -25.97
C PHE A 10 21.85 19.20 -24.47
N THR A 11 23.12 19.14 -24.06
CA THR A 11 23.50 19.15 -22.64
C THR A 11 22.96 20.38 -21.92
N THR A 12 23.07 21.56 -22.54
CA THR A 12 22.59 22.81 -21.97
C THR A 12 21.06 22.82 -21.83
N ILE A 13 20.34 22.42 -22.86
CA ILE A 13 18.88 22.34 -22.83
C ILE A 13 18.43 21.34 -21.77
N PHE A 14 19.03 20.16 -21.75
CA PHE A 14 18.64 19.11 -20.80
C PHE A 14 18.96 19.50 -19.36
N PHE A 15 20.10 20.14 -19.12
CA PHE A 15 20.45 20.72 -17.81
C PHE A 15 19.43 21.77 -17.38
N LEU A 16 19.06 22.70 -18.25
CA LEU A 16 18.07 23.73 -17.94
C LEU A 16 16.71 23.12 -17.63
N VAL A 17 16.27 22.13 -18.40
CA VAL A 17 15.02 21.39 -18.13
C VAL A 17 15.08 20.70 -16.76
N THR A 18 16.19 20.03 -16.44
CA THR A 18 16.38 19.39 -15.13
C THR A 18 16.33 20.42 -13.99
N MET A 19 16.98 21.58 -14.17
CA MET A 19 16.94 22.65 -13.17
C MET A 19 15.53 23.20 -13.01
N ILE A 20 14.77 23.40 -14.08
CA ILE A 20 13.37 23.82 -14.00
C ILE A 20 12.56 22.83 -13.16
N PHE A 21 12.76 21.51 -13.30
CA PHE A 21 12.08 20.53 -12.48
C PHE A 21 12.51 20.55 -11.02
N ILE A 22 13.80 20.78 -10.73
CA ILE A 22 14.28 20.94 -9.35
C ILE A 22 13.66 22.20 -8.71
N PHE A 23 13.61 23.33 -9.45
CA PHE A 23 13.09 24.60 -8.95
C PHE A 23 11.55 24.67 -8.89
N ASN A 24 10.85 23.85 -9.63
CA ASN A 24 9.38 23.89 -9.71
C ASN A 24 8.69 23.18 -8.54
N TYR A 25 9.45 22.54 -7.64
CA TYR A 25 8.94 21.98 -6.41
C TYR A 25 8.82 23.05 -5.32
N LYS A 26 7.57 23.50 -5.09
CA LYS A 26 7.26 24.55 -4.10
C LYS A 26 7.10 24.04 -2.66
N ASP A 27 7.46 22.78 -2.38
CA ASP A 27 7.11 22.16 -1.10
C ASP A 27 7.87 22.79 0.07
N THR A 28 9.20 22.85 -0.01
CA THR A 28 10.04 23.50 1.02
C THR A 28 11.38 23.98 0.43
N ILE A 29 12.04 24.92 1.10
CA ILE A 29 13.38 25.36 0.70
C ILE A 29 14.40 24.21 0.80
N PHE A 30 14.23 23.31 1.75
CA PHE A 30 15.10 22.15 1.92
C PHE A 30 14.98 21.17 0.77
N ALA A 31 13.79 21.00 0.20
CA ALA A 31 13.59 20.18 -1.00
C ALA A 31 14.44 20.68 -2.18
N LEU A 32 14.52 22.01 -2.37
CA LEU A 32 15.37 22.65 -3.37
C LEU A 32 16.86 22.42 -3.06
N ILE A 33 17.27 22.63 -1.80
CA ILE A 33 18.66 22.43 -1.36
C ILE A 33 19.10 20.99 -1.64
N PHE A 34 18.29 20.00 -1.27
CA PHE A 34 18.60 18.58 -1.54
C PHE A 34 18.69 18.28 -3.03
N GLY A 35 17.79 18.82 -3.85
CA GLY A 35 17.86 18.64 -5.31
C GLY A 35 19.16 19.19 -5.90
N ILE A 36 19.57 20.39 -5.50
CA ILE A 36 20.83 21.01 -5.94
C ILE A 36 22.05 20.20 -5.45
N LEU A 37 22.07 19.81 -4.17
CA LEU A 37 23.18 19.04 -3.60
C LEU A 37 23.32 17.68 -4.30
N GLN A 38 22.24 16.94 -4.50
CA GLN A 38 22.26 15.65 -5.19
C GLN A 38 22.77 15.79 -6.62
N PHE A 39 22.32 16.84 -7.34
CA PHE A 39 22.85 17.10 -8.68
C PHE A 39 24.38 17.26 -8.68
N PHE A 40 24.91 18.11 -7.77
CA PHE A 40 26.35 18.34 -7.72
C PHE A 40 27.15 17.16 -7.15
N ILE A 41 26.58 16.33 -6.27
CA ILE A 41 27.17 15.07 -5.82
C ILE A 41 27.34 14.12 -7.03
N LEU A 42 26.28 13.91 -7.81
CA LEU A 42 26.31 13.06 -9.01
C LEU A 42 27.28 13.60 -10.06
N PHE A 43 27.26 14.92 -10.28
CA PHE A 43 28.20 15.59 -11.17
C PHE A 43 29.64 15.38 -10.74
N SER A 44 29.96 15.63 -9.47
CA SER A 44 31.33 15.53 -8.94
C SER A 44 31.88 14.11 -8.97
N ALA A 45 31.03 13.12 -8.65
CA ALA A 45 31.36 11.70 -8.75
C ALA A 45 31.70 11.31 -10.19
N MET A 46 30.84 11.67 -11.14
CA MET A 46 31.04 11.33 -12.55
C MET A 46 32.20 12.11 -13.16
N PHE A 47 32.46 13.36 -12.73
CA PHE A 47 33.60 14.15 -13.15
C PHE A 47 34.92 13.56 -12.64
N PHE A 48 34.97 13.12 -11.41
CA PHE A 48 36.13 12.38 -10.90
C PHE A 48 36.44 11.13 -11.73
N ILE A 49 35.41 10.33 -12.05
CA ILE A 49 35.57 9.07 -12.81
C ILE A 49 36.00 9.36 -14.26
N THR A 50 35.35 10.30 -14.94
CA THR A 50 35.51 10.49 -16.40
C THR A 50 36.50 11.60 -16.78
N GLY A 51 36.62 12.62 -15.94
CA GLY A 51 37.35 13.85 -16.23
C GLY A 51 36.70 14.73 -17.30
N GLN A 52 35.40 14.57 -17.56
CA GLN A 52 34.71 15.25 -18.65
C GLN A 52 33.46 15.97 -18.18
N TRP A 53 33.44 17.30 -18.27
CA TRP A 53 32.38 18.17 -17.82
C TRP A 53 31.01 17.84 -18.43
N LEU A 54 30.96 17.76 -19.77
CA LEU A 54 29.69 17.50 -20.47
C LEU A 54 29.06 16.15 -20.09
N ARG A 55 29.91 15.14 -19.89
CA ARG A 55 29.42 13.82 -19.42
C ARG A 55 28.86 13.89 -18.03
N SER A 56 29.55 14.57 -17.14
CA SER A 56 29.17 14.68 -15.75
C SER A 56 27.85 15.42 -15.59
N ILE A 57 27.67 16.51 -16.36
CA ILE A 57 26.40 17.25 -16.42
C ILE A 57 25.29 16.36 -16.97
N ASN A 58 25.51 15.68 -18.11
CA ASN A 58 24.52 14.80 -18.72
C ASN A 58 24.11 13.67 -17.78
N PHE A 59 25.09 13.00 -17.15
CA PHE A 59 24.81 11.93 -16.21
C PHE A 59 23.97 12.41 -15.03
N ALA A 60 24.38 13.49 -14.36
CA ALA A 60 23.64 14.05 -13.25
C ALA A 60 22.22 14.46 -13.67
N SER A 61 22.08 15.14 -14.81
CA SER A 61 20.77 15.54 -15.34
C SER A 61 19.87 14.35 -15.65
N ILE A 62 20.42 13.27 -16.26
CA ILE A 62 19.66 12.07 -16.59
C ILE A 62 19.15 11.41 -15.29
N VAL A 63 20.02 11.20 -14.32
CA VAL A 63 19.65 10.55 -13.05
C VAL A 63 18.56 11.36 -12.34
N MET A 64 18.73 12.68 -12.22
CA MET A 64 17.75 13.56 -11.58
C MET A 64 16.40 13.57 -12.31
N PHE A 65 16.43 13.62 -13.65
CA PHE A 65 15.23 13.56 -14.47
C PHE A 65 14.50 12.23 -14.35
N VAL A 66 15.23 11.11 -14.33
CA VAL A 66 14.68 9.76 -14.14
C VAL A 66 13.99 9.65 -12.78
N LEU A 67 14.66 10.10 -11.72
CA LEU A 67 14.06 10.13 -10.38
C LEU A 67 12.77 10.97 -10.35
N PHE A 68 12.79 12.13 -11.01
CA PHE A 68 11.59 12.96 -11.15
C PHE A 68 10.46 12.22 -11.87
N MET A 69 10.75 11.57 -13.00
CA MET A 69 9.73 10.85 -13.78
C MET A 69 9.14 9.66 -13.00
N ILE A 70 9.99 8.87 -12.32
CA ILE A 70 9.52 7.77 -11.47
C ILE A 70 8.63 8.30 -10.34
N ASN A 71 9.02 9.42 -9.71
CA ASN A 71 8.18 10.04 -8.69
C ASN A 71 6.83 10.54 -9.25
N ARG A 72 6.81 11.09 -10.47
CA ARG A 72 5.54 11.51 -11.11
C ARG A 72 4.64 10.32 -11.40
N LEU A 73 5.21 9.18 -11.79
CA LEU A 73 4.46 7.92 -11.93
C LEU A 73 3.95 7.43 -10.58
N SER A 74 4.78 7.46 -9.53
CA SER A 74 4.34 7.09 -8.18
C SER A 74 3.18 7.97 -7.70
N LEU A 75 3.26 9.29 -7.89
CA LEU A 75 2.18 10.23 -7.57
C LEU A 75 0.92 10.00 -8.40
N TYR A 76 1.07 9.62 -9.67
CA TYR A 76 -0.06 9.33 -10.55
C TYR A 76 -0.78 8.02 -10.17
N TYR A 77 -0.01 6.93 -9.97
CA TYR A 77 -0.59 5.61 -9.68
C TYR A 77 -1.00 5.43 -8.21
N TYR A 78 -0.15 5.86 -7.27
CA TYR A 78 -0.32 5.57 -5.84
C TYR A 78 -0.64 6.80 -5.00
N ARG A 79 -0.65 8.01 -5.60
CA ARG A 79 -0.83 9.30 -4.93
C ARG A 79 0.15 9.55 -3.78
N LYS A 80 1.24 8.82 -3.75
CA LYS A 80 2.33 8.95 -2.77
C LYS A 80 3.64 9.24 -3.48
N ALA A 81 4.47 10.07 -2.84
CA ALA A 81 5.81 10.36 -3.34
C ALA A 81 6.71 9.13 -3.21
N LEU A 82 7.77 9.10 -4.03
CA LEU A 82 8.78 8.06 -4.04
C LEU A 82 9.74 8.22 -2.86
N PHE A 83 10.04 7.11 -2.18
CA PHE A 83 11.05 6.99 -1.15
C PHE A 83 12.19 6.08 -1.61
N ALA A 84 13.37 6.17 -0.97
CA ALA A 84 14.50 5.30 -1.32
C ALA A 84 14.15 3.81 -1.19
N ASN A 85 13.34 3.46 -0.20
CA ASN A 85 12.92 2.09 0.06
C ASN A 85 12.00 1.51 -1.01
N ASP A 86 11.26 2.34 -1.74
CA ASP A 86 10.40 1.87 -2.81
C ASP A 86 11.22 1.21 -3.94
N PHE A 87 12.50 1.59 -4.12
CA PHE A 87 13.38 0.95 -5.10
C PHE A 87 13.66 -0.52 -4.77
N LEU A 88 13.66 -0.91 -3.49
CA LEU A 88 13.89 -2.30 -3.08
C LEU A 88 12.76 -3.22 -3.56
N LEU A 89 11.53 -2.72 -3.66
CA LEU A 89 10.40 -3.48 -4.20
C LEU A 89 10.57 -3.78 -5.70
N TYR A 90 11.18 -2.86 -6.44
CA TYR A 90 11.39 -3.01 -7.88
C TYR A 90 12.67 -3.76 -8.25
N LEU A 91 13.57 -4.01 -7.29
CA LEU A 91 14.75 -4.86 -7.49
C LEU A 91 14.37 -6.35 -7.50
N ASP A 92 13.20 -6.72 -6.97
CA ASP A 92 12.70 -8.08 -7.02
C ASP A 92 12.12 -8.37 -8.41
N TYR A 93 12.72 -9.33 -9.12
CA TYR A 93 12.35 -9.67 -10.51
C TYR A 93 10.91 -10.23 -10.61
N GLU A 94 10.36 -10.79 -9.54
CA GLU A 94 8.99 -11.29 -9.50
C GLU A 94 7.94 -10.17 -9.60
N ASN A 95 8.35 -8.93 -9.30
CA ASN A 95 7.51 -7.75 -9.46
C ASN A 95 7.59 -7.13 -10.87
N TRP A 96 8.46 -7.63 -11.75
CA TRP A 96 8.66 -7.05 -13.09
C TRP A 96 7.46 -7.28 -14.03
N ASP A 97 6.68 -8.35 -13.83
CA ASP A 97 5.46 -8.57 -14.60
C ASP A 97 4.45 -7.42 -14.44
N ILE A 98 4.46 -6.77 -13.27
CA ILE A 98 3.66 -5.57 -13.00
C ILE A 98 4.16 -4.38 -13.84
N LEU A 99 5.47 -4.25 -14.02
CA LEU A 99 6.07 -3.18 -14.82
C LEU A 99 5.69 -3.26 -16.30
N ILE A 100 5.55 -4.48 -16.84
CA ILE A 100 5.23 -4.71 -18.26
C ILE A 100 3.77 -4.32 -18.58
N ASP A 101 2.87 -4.39 -17.61
CA ASP A 101 1.48 -4.00 -17.79
C ASP A 101 1.26 -2.47 -17.85
N PHE A 102 2.29 -1.67 -17.49
CA PHE A 102 2.23 -0.21 -17.54
C PHE A 102 2.99 0.34 -18.75
N LYS A 103 2.26 0.61 -19.85
CA LYS A 103 2.84 1.14 -21.10
C LYS A 103 3.62 2.44 -20.90
N GLU A 104 3.17 3.29 -19.96
CA GLU A 104 3.82 4.54 -19.61
C GLU A 104 5.20 4.30 -19.00
N LEU A 105 5.36 3.25 -18.20
CA LEU A 105 6.64 2.88 -17.61
C LEU A 105 7.60 2.36 -18.70
N LEU A 106 7.09 1.58 -19.64
CA LEU A 106 7.87 1.12 -20.80
C LEU A 106 8.36 2.31 -21.63
N LEU A 107 7.52 3.31 -21.86
CA LEU A 107 7.89 4.55 -22.53
C LEU A 107 9.00 5.30 -21.78
N VAL A 108 8.91 5.39 -20.45
CA VAL A 108 9.95 6.00 -19.61
C VAL A 108 11.27 5.25 -19.73
N VAL A 109 11.25 3.91 -19.69
CA VAL A 109 12.46 3.08 -19.88
C VAL A 109 13.06 3.32 -21.26
N ILE A 110 12.25 3.40 -22.32
CA ILE A 110 12.73 3.69 -23.68
C ILE A 110 13.36 5.08 -23.74
N ILE A 111 12.74 6.09 -23.14
CA ILE A 111 13.31 7.45 -23.08
C ILE A 111 14.63 7.45 -22.32
N ILE A 112 14.72 6.76 -21.20
CA ILE A 112 15.96 6.60 -20.41
C ILE A 112 17.07 5.96 -21.27
N LEU A 113 16.77 4.87 -21.94
CA LEU A 113 17.73 4.16 -22.82
C LEU A 113 18.18 5.04 -23.98
N PHE A 114 17.26 5.80 -24.57
CA PHE A 114 17.57 6.77 -25.63
C PHE A 114 18.48 7.89 -25.11
N LEU A 115 18.19 8.47 -23.95
CA LEU A 115 19.00 9.52 -23.34
C LEU A 115 20.39 9.00 -22.94
N LEU A 116 20.48 7.79 -22.41
CA LEU A 116 21.75 7.12 -22.10
C LEU A 116 22.56 6.85 -23.38
N GLY A 117 21.90 6.32 -24.43
CA GLY A 117 22.52 6.08 -25.73
C GLY A 117 23.06 7.36 -26.34
N PHE A 118 22.29 8.45 -26.28
CA PHE A 118 22.72 9.75 -26.78
C PHE A 118 23.88 10.35 -25.95
N ALA A 119 23.82 10.21 -24.62
CA ALA A 119 24.92 10.62 -23.74
C ALA A 119 26.22 9.83 -24.04
N ILE A 120 26.12 8.53 -24.31
CA ILE A 120 27.24 7.68 -24.74
C ILE A 120 27.75 8.13 -26.12
N PHE A 121 26.87 8.43 -27.06
CA PHE A 121 27.26 8.88 -28.41
C PHE A 121 27.95 10.25 -28.38
N ALA A 122 27.42 11.21 -27.61
CA ALA A 122 28.05 12.51 -27.35
C ALA A 122 29.45 12.38 -26.70
N TYR A 123 29.75 11.20 -26.20
CA TYR A 123 30.91 10.80 -25.43
C TYR A 123 32.23 10.77 -26.22
N SER A 124 32.23 10.43 -27.47
CA SER A 124 33.44 9.89 -28.13
C SER A 124 34.56 10.88 -28.45
N LYS A 125 34.38 12.20 -28.25
CA LYS A 125 35.33 13.23 -28.74
C LYS A 125 35.68 14.38 -27.76
N ASN A 126 35.40 14.24 -26.44
CA ASN A 126 35.76 15.30 -25.50
C ASN A 126 37.12 15.06 -24.82
N GLU A 127 37.92 16.10 -24.69
CA GLU A 127 39.18 16.07 -23.95
C GLU A 127 38.95 15.74 -22.49
N LYS A 128 39.79 14.84 -21.95
CA LYS A 128 39.76 14.48 -20.53
C LYS A 128 40.56 15.49 -19.72
N ALA A 129 40.00 15.91 -18.58
CA ALA A 129 40.73 16.71 -17.62
C ALA A 129 41.96 15.94 -17.08
N ASN A 130 43.02 16.66 -16.77
CA ASN A 130 44.20 16.08 -16.13
C ASN A 130 43.86 15.55 -14.71
N LEU A 131 44.74 14.70 -14.16
CA LEU A 131 44.53 14.05 -12.88
C LEU A 131 44.26 15.07 -11.73
N LYS A 132 45.00 16.19 -11.71
CA LYS A 132 44.80 17.23 -10.67
C LYS A 132 43.41 17.81 -10.68
N LEU A 133 42.86 18.10 -11.87
CA LEU A 133 41.48 18.64 -11.98
C LEU A 133 40.44 17.56 -11.67
N ARG A 134 40.69 16.26 -11.98
CA ARG A 134 39.83 15.16 -11.56
C ARG A 134 39.79 14.98 -10.03
N MET A 135 40.95 15.16 -9.38
CA MET A 135 41.04 15.11 -7.91
C MET A 135 40.25 16.24 -7.26
N SER A 136 40.11 17.42 -7.90
CA SER A 136 39.21 18.44 -7.39
C SER A 136 37.75 17.98 -7.40
N GLY A 137 37.33 17.15 -8.36
CA GLY A 137 36.04 16.49 -8.36
C GLY A 137 35.83 15.56 -7.17
N LEU A 138 36.84 14.78 -6.79
CA LEU A 138 36.78 13.94 -5.59
C LEU A 138 36.67 14.77 -4.30
N ILE A 139 37.48 15.83 -4.20
CA ILE A 139 37.41 16.73 -3.03
C ILE A 139 36.02 17.38 -2.95
N SER A 140 35.50 17.88 -4.08
CA SER A 140 34.14 18.45 -4.14
C SER A 140 33.08 17.42 -3.73
N LEU A 141 33.19 16.17 -4.21
CA LEU A 141 32.29 15.08 -3.83
C LEU A 141 32.27 14.87 -2.31
N ILE A 142 33.46 14.75 -1.70
CA ILE A 142 33.57 14.54 -0.24
C ILE A 142 32.94 15.71 0.52
N ILE A 143 33.24 16.94 0.13
CA ILE A 143 32.68 18.13 0.79
C ILE A 143 31.16 18.15 0.64
N LEU A 144 30.63 17.91 -0.55
CA LEU A 144 29.18 17.91 -0.81
C LEU A 144 28.47 16.82 -0.04
N VAL A 145 29.04 15.61 0.06
CA VAL A 145 28.47 14.53 0.87
C VAL A 145 28.45 14.91 2.36
N LEU A 146 29.54 15.49 2.88
CA LEU A 146 29.58 15.95 4.27
C LEU A 146 28.56 17.07 4.55
N VAL A 147 28.39 18.02 3.62
CA VAL A 147 27.36 19.07 3.72
C VAL A 147 25.98 18.46 3.69
N HIS A 148 25.73 17.53 2.78
CA HIS A 148 24.44 16.83 2.63
C HIS A 148 24.07 16.09 3.92
N THR A 149 24.95 15.25 4.46
CA THR A 149 24.72 14.52 5.71
C THR A 149 24.54 15.44 6.92
N LYS A 150 25.26 16.58 6.94
CA LYS A 150 25.08 17.57 8.01
C LYS A 150 23.70 18.22 7.94
N ILE A 151 23.22 18.58 6.76
CA ILE A 151 21.88 19.17 6.56
C ILE A 151 20.80 18.15 6.95
N GLU A 152 20.91 16.88 6.54
CA GLU A 152 19.99 15.80 6.94
C GLU A 152 19.89 15.64 8.45
N SER A 153 21.00 15.84 9.18
CA SER A 153 21.05 15.68 10.63
C SER A 153 20.39 16.81 11.42
N LEU A 154 20.07 17.95 10.79
CA LEU A 154 19.48 19.10 11.45
C LEU A 154 18.03 18.82 11.88
N ASP A 155 17.73 19.11 13.15
CA ASP A 155 16.38 18.87 13.71
C ASP A 155 15.29 19.69 13.00
N ILE A 156 15.62 20.90 12.54
CA ILE A 156 14.69 21.71 11.77
C ILE A 156 14.32 21.04 10.43
N VAL A 157 15.26 20.39 9.76
CA VAL A 157 15.03 19.67 8.49
C VAL A 157 14.17 18.45 8.74
N LYS A 158 14.48 17.67 9.78
CA LYS A 158 13.70 16.50 10.19
C LYS A 158 12.29 16.89 10.58
N SER A 159 12.13 17.94 11.39
CA SER A 159 10.82 18.43 11.82
C SER A 159 9.99 18.91 10.63
N GLU A 160 10.59 19.63 9.67
CA GLU A 160 9.87 20.10 8.49
C GLU A 160 9.48 18.93 7.58
N TRP A 161 10.37 17.95 7.38
CA TRP A 161 10.05 16.75 6.63
C TRP A 161 8.90 15.95 7.26
N LEU A 162 8.93 15.75 8.58
CA LEU A 162 7.87 15.04 9.32
C LEU A 162 6.52 15.77 9.26
N LYS A 163 6.51 17.12 9.30
CA LYS A 163 5.27 17.90 9.17
C LYS A 163 4.60 17.76 7.81
N THR A 164 5.38 17.54 6.77
CA THR A 164 4.87 17.40 5.39
C THR A 164 4.63 15.95 4.99
N PHE A 165 5.04 14.99 5.83
CA PHE A 165 4.78 13.57 5.63
C PHE A 165 3.30 13.23 5.95
N PRO A 166 2.60 12.38 5.18
CA PRO A 166 3.04 11.65 3.98
C PRO A 166 2.84 12.39 2.65
N GLU A 167 2.42 13.64 2.66
CA GLU A 167 2.01 14.41 1.47
C GLU A 167 3.20 15.00 0.69
N LEU A 168 4.43 14.91 1.23
CA LEU A 168 5.61 15.47 0.58
C LEU A 168 5.80 14.91 -0.83
N LYS A 169 5.71 15.79 -1.82
CA LYS A 169 5.78 15.43 -3.24
C LYS A 169 7.20 15.44 -3.80
N ASN A 170 8.17 15.91 -3.01
CA ASN A 170 9.55 16.09 -3.46
C ASN A 170 10.38 14.83 -3.27
N THR A 171 10.74 14.19 -4.38
CA THR A 171 11.58 12.99 -4.42
C THR A 171 12.95 13.18 -3.79
N TYR A 172 13.59 14.30 -4.06
CA TYR A 172 14.99 14.50 -3.68
C TYR A 172 15.16 14.59 -2.17
N MET A 173 14.25 15.30 -1.49
CA MET A 173 14.22 15.34 -0.02
C MET A 173 13.85 13.98 0.56
N ASN A 174 12.83 13.31 0.02
CA ASN A 174 12.43 11.99 0.50
C ASN A 174 13.54 10.94 0.39
N ILE A 175 14.24 10.90 -0.76
CA ILE A 175 15.36 9.98 -0.96
C ILE A 175 16.48 10.29 0.04
N SER A 176 16.85 11.57 0.21
CA SER A 176 17.87 11.98 1.18
C SER A 176 17.48 11.55 2.58
N MET A 177 16.31 11.96 3.04
CA MET A 177 15.86 11.70 4.41
C MET A 177 15.68 10.21 4.72
N THR A 178 15.40 9.38 3.72
CA THR A 178 15.28 7.93 3.91
C THR A 178 16.61 7.19 3.87
N ILE A 179 17.58 7.64 3.08
CA ILE A 179 18.93 7.06 3.07
C ILE A 179 19.73 7.48 4.30
N GLY A 180 19.74 8.79 4.61
CA GLY A 180 20.60 9.37 5.63
C GLY A 180 20.23 9.00 7.08
N ASN A 181 18.96 8.74 7.34
CA ASN A 181 18.50 8.42 8.70
C ASN A 181 18.53 6.93 9.05
N ASN A 182 19.03 6.04 8.18
CA ASN A 182 18.91 4.58 8.32
C ASN A 182 17.47 4.10 8.65
N SER A 183 16.52 5.03 8.68
CA SER A 183 15.13 4.79 9.04
C SER A 183 14.39 3.97 7.99
N GLY A 184 15.06 3.66 6.90
CA GLY A 184 14.51 2.88 5.82
C GLY A 184 15.14 1.50 5.63
N LEU A 185 16.26 1.22 6.28
CA LEU A 185 16.95 -0.08 6.20
C LEU A 185 16.92 -0.80 7.55
N ASP A 186 16.91 -0.04 8.67
CA ASP A 186 16.79 -0.60 10.01
C ASP A 186 15.37 -0.41 10.53
N TYR A 187 14.76 -1.50 10.99
CA TYR A 187 13.48 -1.45 11.66
C TYR A 187 13.55 -0.58 12.92
N LYS A 188 12.62 0.37 13.03
CA LYS A 188 12.41 1.14 14.25
C LYS A 188 10.96 1.04 14.68
N SER A 189 10.74 0.53 15.88
CA SER A 189 9.41 0.55 16.48
C SER A 189 8.93 1.98 16.63
N PRO A 190 7.67 2.30 16.27
CA PRO A 190 7.07 3.58 16.62
C PRO A 190 7.12 3.84 18.12
N THR A 191 7.26 5.09 18.53
CA THR A 191 7.23 5.52 19.94
C THR A 191 6.37 6.77 20.09
N PHE A 192 5.61 6.88 21.18
CA PHE A 192 4.58 7.90 21.41
C PHE A 192 4.68 8.53 22.82
N ASN A 193 5.88 8.89 23.25
CA ASN A 193 6.17 9.66 24.49
C ASN A 193 5.64 9.09 25.81
N ASN A 194 5.35 7.78 25.89
CA ASN A 194 4.87 7.11 27.11
C ASN A 194 3.60 7.72 27.74
N SER A 195 2.71 8.29 26.95
CA SER A 195 1.46 8.96 27.40
C SER A 195 0.27 8.01 27.56
N TYR A 196 0.49 6.72 27.77
CA TYR A 196 -0.52 5.64 27.71
C TYR A 196 -1.53 5.58 28.87
N GLU A 197 -1.28 6.24 29.99
CA GLU A 197 -2.09 6.06 31.21
C GLU A 197 -3.56 6.51 31.02
N MET A 198 -3.81 7.56 30.25
CA MET A 198 -5.17 8.03 29.99
C MET A 198 -6.00 6.95 29.28
N PHE A 199 -5.45 6.35 28.21
CA PHE A 199 -6.14 5.31 27.46
C PHE A 199 -6.30 4.03 28.26
N LYS A 200 -5.28 3.63 29.03
CA LYS A 200 -5.30 2.49 29.94
C LYS A 200 -6.46 2.55 30.94
N ASN A 201 -6.71 3.74 31.50
CA ASN A 201 -7.84 3.97 32.39
C ASN A 201 -9.19 3.86 31.66
N LYS A 202 -9.27 4.35 30.40
CA LYS A 202 -10.49 4.28 29.59
C LYS A 202 -10.85 2.86 29.16
N ILE A 203 -9.89 1.96 28.89
CA ILE A 203 -10.17 0.56 28.54
C ILE A 203 -11.07 -0.09 29.58
N ASN A 204 -10.82 0.15 30.88
CA ASN A 204 -11.58 -0.44 31.98
C ASN A 204 -13.04 0.03 32.04
N THR A 205 -13.38 1.14 31.40
CA THR A 205 -14.75 1.68 31.36
C THR A 205 -15.59 1.12 30.19
N VAL A 206 -14.99 0.45 29.22
CA VAL A 206 -15.64 -0.03 27.98
C VAL A 206 -15.90 -1.55 28.01
N THR A 207 -15.96 -2.18 29.16
CA THR A 207 -15.72 -3.61 29.40
C THR A 207 -16.89 -4.59 29.21
N ASN A 208 -17.95 -4.29 28.49
CA ASN A 208 -19.01 -5.28 28.22
C ASN A 208 -18.70 -6.14 26.99
N TYR A 209 -17.58 -6.85 27.01
CA TYR A 209 -17.22 -7.80 25.97
C TYR A 209 -17.76 -9.19 26.31
N GLU A 210 -18.69 -9.70 25.48
CA GLU A 210 -19.30 -11.02 25.66
C GLU A 210 -18.42 -12.10 25.03
N ILE A 211 -18.18 -13.18 25.74
CA ILE A 211 -17.41 -14.35 25.26
C ILE A 211 -18.36 -15.53 25.16
N SER A 212 -18.25 -16.30 24.08
CA SER A 212 -19.05 -17.50 23.82
C SER A 212 -18.15 -18.68 23.42
N ASN A 213 -18.67 -19.88 23.59
CA ASN A 213 -18.02 -21.12 23.13
C ASN A 213 -18.38 -21.46 21.67
N LEU A 214 -19.07 -20.59 20.93
CA LEU A 214 -19.56 -20.87 19.58
C LEU A 214 -18.43 -21.16 18.58
N LYS A 215 -17.33 -20.42 18.67
CA LYS A 215 -16.14 -20.53 17.80
C LYS A 215 -16.47 -20.69 16.31
N PRO A 216 -17.12 -19.68 15.67
CA PRO A 216 -17.53 -19.76 14.26
C PRO A 216 -16.29 -19.83 13.35
N ASN A 217 -16.39 -20.56 12.23
CA ASN A 217 -15.39 -20.45 11.18
C ASN A 217 -15.35 -19.03 10.63
N ILE A 218 -14.18 -18.46 10.40
CA ILE A 218 -14.00 -17.09 9.93
C ILE A 218 -13.33 -17.13 8.56
N VAL A 219 -13.98 -16.55 7.55
CA VAL A 219 -13.38 -16.30 6.25
C VAL A 219 -13.26 -14.80 6.07
N LEU A 220 -12.05 -14.31 5.91
CA LEU A 220 -11.73 -12.92 5.63
C LEU A 220 -11.24 -12.80 4.18
N TRP A 221 -12.05 -12.18 3.35
CA TRP A 221 -11.84 -12.10 1.91
C TRP A 221 -11.50 -10.68 1.50
N LEU A 222 -10.26 -10.45 1.08
CA LEU A 222 -9.84 -9.20 0.48
C LEU A 222 -10.23 -9.19 -1.00
N ASN A 223 -11.06 -8.22 -1.38
CA ASN A 223 -11.41 -7.94 -2.76
C ASN A 223 -10.47 -6.87 -3.31
N GLU A 224 -9.60 -7.26 -4.22
CA GLU A 224 -8.62 -6.37 -4.85
C GLU A 224 -9.30 -5.13 -5.44
N SER A 225 -8.73 -3.94 -5.16
CA SER A 225 -9.14 -2.64 -5.73
C SER A 225 -10.63 -2.29 -5.60
N THR A 226 -11.37 -2.80 -4.59
CA THR A 226 -12.83 -2.77 -4.58
C THR A 226 -13.44 -1.69 -3.68
N LEU A 227 -14.21 -0.80 -4.29
CA LEU A 227 -15.26 0.01 -3.67
C LEU A 227 -16.56 -0.24 -4.42
N ASP A 228 -17.70 -0.30 -3.73
CA ASP A 228 -19.02 -0.35 -4.38
C ASP A 228 -19.14 0.76 -5.43
N ALA A 229 -19.26 0.37 -6.71
CA ALA A 229 -19.26 1.29 -7.84
C ALA A 229 -20.44 2.27 -7.82
N SER A 230 -21.49 1.95 -7.09
CA SER A 230 -22.63 2.86 -6.90
C SER A 230 -22.26 4.14 -6.15
N PHE A 231 -21.13 4.17 -5.46
CA PHE A 231 -20.60 5.38 -4.81
C PHE A 231 -19.88 6.33 -5.78
N TYR A 232 -19.53 5.92 -7.00
CA TYR A 232 -19.03 6.85 -8.00
C TYR A 232 -20.16 7.67 -8.62
N ARG A 233 -19.84 8.84 -9.14
CA ARG A 233 -20.79 9.67 -9.90
C ARG A 233 -21.34 8.86 -11.08
N GLY A 234 -22.60 9.12 -11.44
CA GLY A 234 -23.29 8.39 -12.49
C GLY A 234 -24.37 7.47 -11.93
N ASN A 235 -24.93 6.64 -12.80
CA ASN A 235 -26.11 5.81 -12.53
C ASN A 235 -25.73 4.32 -12.39
N LEU A 236 -24.54 4.03 -11.85
CA LEU A 236 -24.16 2.66 -11.55
C LEU A 236 -25.00 2.12 -10.39
N GLU A 237 -25.59 0.96 -10.60
CA GLU A 237 -26.38 0.29 -9.57
C GLU A 237 -25.45 -0.45 -8.59
N GLN A 238 -25.90 -0.52 -7.35
CA GLN A 238 -25.23 -1.35 -6.35
C GLN A 238 -25.34 -2.82 -6.75
N VAL A 239 -24.22 -3.55 -6.81
CA VAL A 239 -24.21 -4.98 -7.08
C VAL A 239 -24.67 -5.80 -5.88
N ASP A 240 -25.16 -7.02 -6.12
CA ASP A 240 -25.90 -7.77 -5.10
C ASP A 240 -25.08 -8.18 -3.87
N MET A 241 -23.75 -8.31 -3.99
CA MET A 241 -22.93 -8.60 -2.81
C MET A 241 -22.99 -7.50 -1.75
N PHE A 242 -23.31 -6.27 -2.12
CA PHE A 242 -23.44 -5.14 -1.20
C PHE A 242 -24.87 -4.90 -0.70
N LYS A 243 -25.82 -5.78 -1.10
CA LYS A 243 -27.23 -5.71 -0.72
C LYS A 243 -27.58 -6.77 0.34
N GLY A 244 -28.70 -6.57 1.00
CA GLY A 244 -29.27 -7.49 1.97
C GLY A 244 -28.79 -7.27 3.40
N ASP A 245 -29.01 -8.27 4.25
CA ASP A 245 -28.70 -8.17 5.67
C ASP A 245 -27.25 -8.50 5.96
N PHE A 246 -26.63 -7.67 6.77
CA PHE A 246 -25.25 -7.82 7.25
C PHE A 246 -25.23 -7.93 8.79
N LYS A 247 -24.35 -8.77 9.30
CA LYS A 247 -24.02 -8.79 10.72
C LYS A 247 -23.26 -7.53 11.16
N PHE A 248 -22.54 -6.92 10.20
CA PHE A 248 -21.84 -5.64 10.33
C PHE A 248 -21.51 -5.08 8.94
N GLN A 249 -21.55 -3.76 8.79
CA GLN A 249 -21.05 -3.06 7.60
C GLN A 249 -20.58 -1.66 7.97
N THR A 250 -19.55 -1.17 7.28
CA THR A 250 -19.02 0.18 7.49
C THR A 250 -18.17 0.63 6.29
N LEU A 251 -18.03 1.93 6.07
CA LEU A 251 -16.93 2.46 5.27
C LEU A 251 -15.65 2.41 6.10
N ASN A 252 -14.53 2.09 5.45
CA ASN A 252 -13.22 2.03 6.09
C ASN A 252 -12.22 2.96 5.41
N ARG A 253 -11.49 3.70 6.23
CA ARG A 253 -10.27 4.34 5.78
C ARG A 253 -9.19 3.28 5.55
N VAL A 254 -8.47 3.42 4.44
CA VAL A 254 -7.32 2.60 4.05
C VAL A 254 -6.12 3.50 3.75
N HIS A 255 -4.91 2.99 3.97
CA HIS A 255 -3.67 3.78 3.88
C HIS A 255 -2.92 3.59 2.55
N THR A 256 -3.65 3.17 1.52
CA THR A 256 -3.12 3.03 0.16
C THR A 256 -4.17 3.35 -0.89
N PHE A 257 -3.72 3.64 -2.12
CA PHE A 257 -4.56 3.92 -3.28
C PHE A 257 -3.90 3.33 -4.53
N GLY A 258 -4.67 2.64 -5.38
CA GLY A 258 -4.23 2.16 -6.68
C GLY A 258 -3.16 1.06 -6.64
N GLY A 259 -2.89 0.47 -5.48
CA GLY A 259 -1.91 -0.61 -5.28
C GLY A 259 -1.31 -0.64 -3.88
N LYS A 260 -0.28 -1.46 -3.68
CA LYS A 260 0.34 -1.75 -2.37
C LYS A 260 -0.64 -2.45 -1.42
N THR A 261 -1.38 -3.42 -1.93
CA THR A 261 -2.37 -4.25 -1.24
C THR A 261 -1.88 -4.76 0.11
N TRP A 262 -0.59 -5.13 0.22
CA TRP A 262 0.03 -5.60 1.46
C TRP A 262 -0.03 -4.59 2.63
N LYS A 263 -0.27 -3.30 2.38
CA LYS A 263 -0.51 -2.31 3.45
C LYS A 263 -1.85 -2.56 4.13
N SER A 264 -2.90 -2.76 3.36
CA SER A 264 -4.25 -3.08 3.88
C SER A 264 -4.30 -4.49 4.47
N GLU A 265 -3.55 -5.45 3.92
CA GLU A 265 -3.37 -6.77 4.51
C GLU A 265 -2.69 -6.69 5.89
N PHE A 266 -1.60 -5.92 5.98
CA PHE A 266 -0.93 -5.65 7.25
C PHE A 266 -1.90 -5.09 8.27
N GLU A 267 -2.67 -4.10 7.87
CA GLU A 267 -3.60 -3.37 8.71
C GLU A 267 -4.71 -4.28 9.27
N VAL A 268 -5.39 -5.04 8.41
CA VAL A 268 -6.49 -5.92 8.83
C VAL A 268 -6.01 -7.17 9.58
N LEU A 269 -4.79 -7.64 9.33
CA LEU A 269 -4.26 -8.82 10.02
C LEU A 269 -3.61 -8.48 11.36
N THR A 270 -3.02 -7.29 11.50
CA THR A 270 -2.30 -6.90 12.72
C THR A 270 -3.09 -5.95 13.64
N GLY A 271 -4.02 -5.16 13.09
CA GLY A 271 -4.69 -4.09 13.82
C GLY A 271 -3.82 -2.83 14.01
N LEU A 272 -2.73 -2.69 13.25
CA LEU A 272 -1.80 -1.56 13.28
C LEU A 272 -1.86 -0.79 11.96
N SER A 273 -1.77 0.54 12.01
CA SER A 273 -1.66 1.35 10.79
C SER A 273 -0.26 1.25 10.19
N PRO A 274 -0.13 0.96 8.88
CA PRO A 274 1.18 0.94 8.22
C PRO A 274 1.86 2.31 8.23
N ASP A 275 1.11 3.41 8.27
CA ASP A 275 1.66 4.77 8.23
C ASP A 275 2.36 5.16 9.55
N GLU A 276 2.13 4.44 10.65
CA GLU A 276 2.86 4.59 11.91
C GLU A 276 4.34 4.17 11.80
N PHE A 277 4.68 3.36 10.80
CA PHE A 277 6.06 2.93 10.51
C PHE A 277 6.83 3.92 9.62
N GLY A 278 6.29 5.13 9.41
CA GLY A 278 6.98 6.22 8.72
C GLY A 278 7.46 5.84 7.32
N ALA A 279 8.74 6.06 7.04
CA ALA A 279 9.33 5.76 5.74
C ALA A 279 9.31 4.26 5.36
N SER A 280 9.23 3.37 6.36
CA SER A 280 9.10 1.92 6.15
C SER A 280 7.66 1.48 5.87
N SER A 281 6.69 2.40 5.83
CA SER A 281 5.27 2.08 5.63
C SER A 281 4.98 1.33 4.31
N SER A 282 5.80 1.52 3.29
CA SER A 282 5.71 0.78 2.03
C SER A 282 6.29 -0.63 2.10
N LEU A 283 7.08 -0.95 3.12
CA LEU A 283 7.82 -2.21 3.29
C LEU A 283 7.47 -2.90 4.61
N VAL A 284 6.23 -2.74 5.09
CA VAL A 284 5.79 -3.32 6.38
C VAL A 284 5.90 -4.84 6.42
N PHE A 285 5.77 -5.53 5.29
CA PHE A 285 5.94 -6.98 5.22
C PHE A 285 7.40 -7.42 5.36
N GLN A 286 8.35 -6.58 4.92
CA GLN A 286 9.79 -6.86 5.01
C GLN A 286 10.35 -6.49 6.40
N TYR A 287 10.00 -5.29 6.88
CA TYR A 287 10.66 -4.71 8.04
C TYR A 287 9.82 -4.75 9.33
N ALA A 288 8.50 -4.52 9.26
CA ALA A 288 7.67 -4.53 10.46
C ALA A 288 7.18 -5.93 10.83
N ALA A 289 6.76 -6.74 9.85
CA ALA A 289 6.15 -8.04 10.11
C ALA A 289 6.98 -8.97 11.03
N PRO A 290 8.33 -9.05 10.94
CA PRO A 290 9.12 -9.87 11.84
C PRO A 290 9.04 -9.46 13.32
N HIS A 291 8.67 -8.21 13.59
CA HIS A 291 8.65 -7.61 14.92
C HIS A 291 7.26 -7.49 15.53
N ILE A 292 6.21 -7.87 14.78
CA ILE A 292 4.82 -7.77 15.25
C ILE A 292 4.52 -8.83 16.31
N LYS A 293 4.18 -8.35 17.51
CA LYS A 293 3.85 -9.21 18.64
C LYS A 293 2.42 -9.72 18.58
N TYR A 294 1.46 -8.86 18.22
CA TYR A 294 0.03 -9.17 18.19
C TYR A 294 -0.51 -9.16 16.75
N SER A 295 -1.42 -10.06 16.46
CA SER A 295 -2.15 -10.12 15.20
C SER A 295 -3.45 -10.90 15.37
N LEU A 296 -4.40 -10.73 14.47
CA LEU A 296 -5.65 -11.47 14.48
C LEU A 296 -5.42 -12.99 14.39
N PRO A 297 -4.58 -13.51 13.46
CA PRO A 297 -4.29 -14.94 13.42
C PRO A 297 -3.67 -15.47 14.73
N LYS A 298 -2.74 -14.74 15.36
CA LYS A 298 -2.16 -15.16 16.66
C LYS A 298 -3.22 -15.25 17.75
N ASN A 299 -4.09 -14.25 17.87
CA ASN A 299 -5.19 -14.28 18.84
C ASN A 299 -6.14 -15.46 18.60
N LEU A 300 -6.48 -15.72 17.33
CA LEU A 300 -7.35 -16.84 16.97
C LEU A 300 -6.70 -18.19 17.26
N LYS A 301 -5.38 -18.33 17.08
CA LYS A 301 -4.63 -19.54 17.46
C LYS A 301 -4.67 -19.79 18.96
N GLU A 302 -4.52 -18.75 19.78
CA GLU A 302 -4.67 -18.85 21.25
C GLU A 302 -6.05 -19.38 21.64
N GLU A 303 -7.07 -19.11 20.81
CA GLU A 303 -8.43 -19.61 20.97
C GLU A 303 -8.71 -20.95 20.24
N GLY A 304 -7.69 -21.59 19.68
CA GLY A 304 -7.76 -22.94 19.10
C GLY A 304 -8.13 -23.00 17.61
N TYR A 305 -8.02 -21.91 16.89
CA TYR A 305 -8.23 -21.87 15.43
C TYR A 305 -7.02 -22.40 14.66
N TYR A 306 -7.27 -23.03 13.52
CA TYR A 306 -6.27 -23.25 12.48
C TYR A 306 -6.32 -22.14 11.46
N THR A 307 -5.18 -21.56 11.13
CA THR A 307 -5.11 -20.33 10.34
C THR A 307 -4.45 -20.57 8.99
N ILE A 308 -5.14 -20.19 7.92
CA ILE A 308 -4.74 -20.44 6.54
C ILE A 308 -4.78 -19.15 5.74
N ALA A 309 -3.77 -18.92 4.91
CA ALA A 309 -3.79 -17.87 3.89
C ALA A 309 -3.79 -18.49 2.49
N LEU A 310 -4.76 -18.09 1.67
CA LEU A 310 -4.83 -18.40 0.24
C LEU A 310 -4.50 -17.14 -0.55
N ASN A 311 -3.37 -17.14 -1.25
CA ASN A 311 -2.89 -15.98 -1.98
C ASN A 311 -2.51 -16.39 -3.42
N PRO A 312 -3.00 -15.69 -4.47
CA PRO A 312 -2.70 -15.98 -5.87
C PRO A 312 -1.27 -15.59 -6.27
N TYR A 313 -0.58 -14.77 -5.47
CA TYR A 313 0.81 -14.41 -5.72
C TYR A 313 1.78 -15.48 -5.22
N PRO A 314 2.97 -15.64 -5.82
CA PRO A 314 4.05 -16.42 -5.24
C PRO A 314 4.37 -15.96 -3.81
N GLY A 315 4.71 -16.89 -2.92
CA GLY A 315 5.00 -16.55 -1.52
C GLY A 315 6.20 -15.63 -1.31
N SER A 316 7.10 -15.53 -2.30
CA SER A 316 8.21 -14.58 -2.36
C SER A 316 7.75 -13.17 -2.70
N ALA A 317 6.67 -13.01 -3.48
CA ALA A 317 6.14 -11.70 -3.85
C ALA A 317 5.81 -10.89 -2.58
N TYR A 318 6.35 -9.68 -2.51
CA TYR A 318 6.21 -8.76 -1.36
C TYR A 318 6.62 -9.37 -0.01
N ASN A 319 7.38 -10.47 0.01
CA ASN A 319 7.70 -11.22 1.24
C ASN A 319 6.46 -11.80 1.95
N SER A 320 5.37 -12.04 1.22
CA SER A 320 4.05 -12.35 1.78
C SER A 320 4.04 -13.61 2.65
N LYS A 321 4.68 -14.70 2.20
CA LYS A 321 4.73 -15.96 2.95
C LYS A 321 5.40 -15.80 4.32
N ASN A 322 6.51 -15.05 4.37
CA ASN A 322 7.21 -14.81 5.65
C ASN A 322 6.41 -13.84 6.53
N ALA A 323 5.80 -12.80 5.96
CA ALA A 323 4.96 -11.87 6.69
C ALA A 323 3.77 -12.60 7.34
N TYR A 324 3.05 -13.43 6.59
CA TYR A 324 1.92 -14.19 7.12
C TYR A 324 2.35 -15.18 8.20
N LYS A 325 3.50 -15.85 8.03
CA LYS A 325 4.07 -16.70 9.09
C LYS A 325 4.33 -15.90 10.38
N ASN A 326 4.88 -14.69 10.24
CA ASN A 326 5.10 -13.79 11.39
C ASN A 326 3.80 -13.32 12.03
N PHE A 327 2.73 -13.18 11.25
CA PHE A 327 1.38 -12.88 11.75
C PHE A 327 0.67 -14.10 12.35
N GLY A 328 1.28 -15.28 12.33
CA GLY A 328 0.73 -16.48 12.96
C GLY A 328 -0.10 -17.36 12.04
N ILE A 329 -0.06 -17.15 10.73
CA ILE A 329 -0.66 -18.07 9.75
C ILE A 329 0.09 -19.41 9.77
N ASP A 330 -0.66 -20.51 9.92
CA ASP A 330 -0.10 -21.87 9.98
C ASP A 330 0.25 -22.41 8.58
N GLU A 331 -0.60 -22.12 7.59
CA GLU A 331 -0.43 -22.64 6.23
C GLU A 331 -0.64 -21.55 5.17
N TYR A 332 0.35 -21.39 4.29
CA TYR A 332 0.27 -20.56 3.10
C TYR A 332 0.00 -21.45 1.88
N ILE A 333 -1.08 -21.22 1.19
CA ILE A 333 -1.52 -22.01 0.04
C ILE A 333 -1.57 -21.13 -1.20
N HIS A 334 -0.97 -21.60 -2.29
CA HIS A 334 -1.15 -21.02 -3.62
C HIS A 334 -2.24 -21.78 -4.38
N PRO A 335 -3.13 -21.14 -5.17
CA PRO A 335 -4.22 -21.79 -5.89
C PRO A 335 -3.80 -22.98 -6.76
N ASN A 336 -2.60 -22.96 -7.34
CA ASN A 336 -2.04 -24.07 -8.14
C ASN A 336 -1.92 -25.38 -7.34
N GLU A 337 -1.69 -25.30 -6.03
CA GLU A 337 -1.55 -26.47 -5.17
C GLU A 337 -2.89 -27.22 -4.98
N LEU A 338 -3.99 -26.49 -5.12
CA LEU A 338 -5.35 -27.02 -4.91
C LEU A 338 -6.00 -27.55 -6.18
N LYS A 339 -5.44 -27.29 -7.37
CA LYS A 339 -6.06 -27.60 -8.66
C LYS A 339 -7.53 -27.17 -8.68
N CYS A 340 -7.79 -25.90 -8.38
CA CYS A 340 -9.13 -25.33 -8.36
C CYS A 340 -9.72 -25.36 -9.77
N ASP A 341 -11.02 -25.68 -9.93
CA ASP A 341 -11.65 -25.90 -11.23
C ASP A 341 -11.42 -24.72 -12.18
N GLY A 342 -10.88 -25.01 -13.37
CA GLY A 342 -10.47 -24.02 -14.36
C GLY A 342 -9.08 -23.39 -14.14
N ALA A 343 -8.43 -23.72 -13.04
CA ALA A 343 -7.08 -23.24 -12.70
C ALA A 343 -5.98 -24.20 -13.20
N GLY A 344 -6.15 -24.83 -14.35
CA GLY A 344 -5.12 -25.69 -14.94
C GLY A 344 -3.79 -24.94 -15.16
N ASP A 345 -2.77 -25.59 -15.74
CA ASP A 345 -1.40 -25.07 -15.99
C ASP A 345 -1.30 -23.63 -16.57
N LYS A 346 -2.43 -23.01 -16.89
CA LYS A 346 -2.53 -21.63 -17.38
C LYS A 346 -2.41 -20.55 -16.30
N ILE A 347 -2.41 -20.89 -14.99
CA ILE A 347 -2.21 -19.89 -13.90
C ILE A 347 -0.76 -19.39 -13.82
N ARG A 348 0.08 -19.68 -14.77
CA ARG A 348 1.38 -18.98 -14.89
C ARG A 348 1.27 -17.46 -15.07
N LYS A 349 0.06 -16.95 -15.36
CA LYS A 349 -0.24 -15.50 -15.40
C LYS A 349 -1.32 -15.20 -14.37
N LEU A 350 -0.92 -14.77 -13.19
CA LEU A 350 -1.73 -14.40 -12.01
C LEU A 350 -2.99 -13.60 -12.33
N LYS A 351 -2.93 -12.70 -13.32
CA LYS A 351 -4.03 -11.82 -13.73
C LYS A 351 -5.23 -12.53 -14.40
N TYR A 352 -5.21 -13.84 -14.49
CA TYR A 352 -6.29 -14.60 -15.13
C TYR A 352 -7.06 -15.51 -14.17
N ILE A 353 -6.69 -15.57 -12.88
CA ILE A 353 -7.52 -16.29 -11.91
C ILE A 353 -8.73 -15.44 -11.55
N THR A 354 -9.91 -15.98 -11.76
CA THR A 354 -11.15 -15.28 -11.46
C THR A 354 -11.48 -15.35 -9.97
N SER A 355 -12.26 -14.39 -9.47
CA SER A 355 -12.72 -14.39 -8.07
C SER A 355 -13.60 -15.61 -7.77
N MET A 356 -14.33 -16.13 -8.78
CA MET A 356 -15.07 -17.40 -8.67
C MET A 356 -14.13 -18.59 -8.44
N GLN A 357 -13.03 -18.70 -9.19
CA GLN A 357 -12.03 -19.75 -9.00
C GLN A 357 -11.36 -19.67 -7.62
N MET A 358 -11.07 -18.45 -7.14
CA MET A 358 -10.57 -18.25 -5.78
C MET A 358 -11.57 -18.73 -4.73
N GLY A 359 -12.86 -18.44 -4.92
CA GLY A 359 -13.94 -18.97 -4.07
C GLY A 359 -13.99 -20.48 -4.03
N GLU A 360 -13.85 -21.16 -5.18
CA GLU A 360 -13.80 -22.63 -5.25
C GLU A 360 -12.57 -23.19 -4.52
N CYS A 361 -11.42 -22.47 -4.56
CA CYS A 361 -10.26 -22.85 -3.78
C CYS A 361 -10.54 -22.81 -2.26
N VAL A 362 -11.20 -21.74 -1.79
CA VAL A 362 -11.57 -21.63 -0.37
C VAL A 362 -12.54 -22.74 0.05
N LYS A 363 -13.52 -23.10 -0.81
CA LYS A 363 -14.43 -24.23 -0.55
C LYS A 363 -13.67 -25.56 -0.39
N LYS A 364 -12.65 -25.81 -1.22
CA LYS A 364 -11.78 -27.01 -1.10
C LYS A 364 -10.99 -27.01 0.22
N ILE A 365 -10.42 -25.87 0.58
CA ILE A 365 -9.72 -25.71 1.87
C ILE A 365 -10.69 -25.99 3.03
N PHE A 366 -11.86 -25.34 3.01
CA PHE A 366 -12.87 -25.49 4.05
C PHE A 366 -13.25 -26.97 4.24
N LYS A 367 -13.62 -27.68 3.15
CA LYS A 367 -13.96 -29.10 3.19
C LYS A 367 -12.82 -30.00 3.72
N LYS A 368 -11.56 -29.65 3.44
CA LYS A 368 -10.39 -30.43 3.91
C LYS A 368 -10.18 -30.32 5.43
N TYR A 369 -10.50 -29.19 6.03
CA TYR A 369 -10.13 -28.87 7.42
C TYR A 369 -11.32 -28.71 8.38
N GLU A 370 -12.54 -28.52 7.90
CA GLU A 370 -13.73 -28.10 8.66
C GLU A 370 -14.13 -28.99 9.85
N ASN A 371 -13.70 -30.27 9.87
CA ASN A 371 -14.03 -31.22 10.93
C ASN A 371 -12.92 -31.38 11.97
N LYS A 372 -11.84 -30.62 11.86
CA LYS A 372 -10.68 -30.77 12.76
C LYS A 372 -10.72 -29.75 13.89
N GLN A 373 -10.94 -28.49 13.57
CA GLN A 373 -10.98 -27.37 14.51
C GLN A 373 -11.59 -26.15 13.80
N PRO A 374 -11.99 -25.08 14.50
CA PRO A 374 -12.48 -23.88 13.86
C PRO A 374 -11.39 -23.27 12.97
N LEU A 375 -11.80 -22.75 11.81
CA LEU A 375 -10.90 -22.24 10.78
C LEU A 375 -10.91 -20.72 10.75
N PHE A 376 -9.72 -20.14 10.56
CA PHE A 376 -9.55 -18.80 10.01
C PHE A 376 -8.92 -18.91 8.63
N ILE A 377 -9.62 -18.47 7.59
CA ILE A 377 -9.13 -18.45 6.22
C ILE A 377 -9.07 -17.01 5.74
N TYR A 378 -7.86 -16.52 5.50
CA TYR A 378 -7.62 -15.27 4.81
C TYR A 378 -7.43 -15.54 3.32
N MET A 379 -8.11 -14.77 2.46
CA MET A 379 -8.04 -14.95 1.02
C MET A 379 -8.00 -13.60 0.31
N LEU A 380 -7.22 -13.52 -0.76
CA LEU A 380 -7.01 -12.36 -1.61
C LEU A 380 -7.47 -12.69 -3.05
N THR A 381 -8.26 -11.80 -3.68
CA THR A 381 -8.53 -11.85 -5.13
C THR A 381 -7.55 -10.99 -5.92
N ILE A 382 -7.52 -11.14 -7.24
CA ILE A 382 -6.66 -10.38 -8.15
C ILE A 382 -7.36 -9.97 -9.45
N ASN A 383 -8.54 -10.52 -9.73
CA ASN A 383 -9.25 -10.30 -10.99
C ASN A 383 -9.63 -8.82 -11.18
N GLU A 384 -9.86 -8.11 -10.11
CA GLU A 384 -10.28 -6.71 -10.07
C GLU A 384 -9.11 -5.72 -10.16
N HIS A 385 -7.86 -6.21 -10.17
CA HIS A 385 -6.64 -5.39 -10.28
C HIS A 385 -6.53 -4.69 -11.65
N ALA A 386 -5.98 -3.48 -11.64
CA ALA A 386 -5.62 -2.76 -12.88
C ALA A 386 -4.64 -3.60 -13.76
N PRO A 387 -4.55 -3.35 -15.06
CA PRO A 387 -5.15 -2.26 -15.83
C PRO A 387 -6.62 -2.53 -16.20
N TYR A 388 -7.43 -1.45 -16.21
CA TYR A 388 -8.84 -1.51 -16.63
C TYR A 388 -8.94 -1.29 -18.14
N ASN A 389 -8.76 -2.35 -18.93
CA ASN A 389 -8.65 -2.29 -20.39
C ASN A 389 -9.37 -3.45 -21.12
N ARG A 390 -10.23 -4.22 -20.41
CA ARG A 390 -11.02 -5.30 -21.01
C ARG A 390 -12.23 -4.75 -21.77
N ALA A 391 -12.90 -3.73 -21.23
CA ALA A 391 -14.01 -3.06 -21.91
C ALA A 391 -13.51 -2.34 -23.17
N LYS A 392 -14.29 -2.46 -24.27
CA LYS A 392 -13.96 -1.88 -25.57
C LYS A 392 -14.85 -0.68 -25.90
N GLU A 393 -15.90 -0.47 -25.14
CA GLU A 393 -16.90 0.58 -25.33
C GLU A 393 -17.37 1.11 -23.98
N VAL A 394 -17.87 2.33 -23.96
CA VAL A 394 -18.49 2.93 -22.78
C VAL A 394 -19.90 2.36 -22.61
N LYS A 395 -20.24 1.94 -21.40
CA LYS A 395 -21.58 1.47 -21.02
C LYS A 395 -22.13 2.29 -19.85
N PHE A 396 -23.37 2.02 -19.47
CA PHE A 396 -24.02 2.57 -18.27
C PHE A 396 -24.16 4.10 -18.25
N GLY A 397 -24.13 4.78 -19.42
CA GLY A 397 -24.25 6.24 -19.51
C GLY A 397 -23.11 7.04 -18.87
N LEU A 398 -21.93 6.42 -18.70
CA LEU A 398 -20.80 7.01 -17.95
C LEU A 398 -20.18 8.22 -18.67
N ASN A 399 -20.31 8.30 -20.00
CA ASN A 399 -19.84 9.43 -20.81
C ASN A 399 -20.56 10.77 -20.51
N GLU A 400 -21.67 10.73 -19.76
CA GLU A 400 -22.33 11.95 -19.27
C GLU A 400 -21.58 12.59 -18.09
N PHE A 401 -20.73 11.82 -17.40
CA PHE A 401 -20.08 12.22 -16.15
C PHE A 401 -18.56 12.29 -16.25
N TYR A 402 -17.96 11.56 -17.19
CA TYR A 402 -16.52 11.32 -17.29
C TYR A 402 -16.03 11.45 -18.74
N ASP A 403 -14.74 11.69 -18.91
CA ASP A 403 -14.11 11.57 -20.22
C ASP A 403 -14.13 10.10 -20.73
N GLU A 404 -13.85 9.91 -22.01
CA GLU A 404 -13.90 8.59 -22.66
C GLU A 404 -12.99 7.57 -21.97
N SER A 405 -11.75 7.95 -21.62
CA SER A 405 -10.79 7.06 -20.96
C SER A 405 -11.27 6.62 -19.59
N GLN A 406 -11.77 7.54 -18.78
CA GLN A 406 -12.32 7.25 -17.45
C GLN A 406 -13.57 6.39 -17.56
N SER A 407 -14.46 6.70 -18.52
CA SER A 407 -15.70 5.96 -18.77
C SER A 407 -15.45 4.51 -19.17
N ILE A 408 -14.46 4.23 -20.03
CA ILE A 408 -14.05 2.88 -20.41
C ILE A 408 -13.48 2.13 -19.20
N LYS A 409 -12.61 2.76 -18.41
CA LYS A 409 -12.02 2.14 -17.22
C LYS A 409 -13.08 1.82 -16.16
N LEU A 410 -14.01 2.73 -15.93
CA LEU A 410 -15.10 2.52 -14.97
C LEU A 410 -16.11 1.48 -15.46
N THR A 411 -16.33 1.37 -16.78
CA THR A 411 -17.11 0.27 -17.36
C THR A 411 -16.46 -1.08 -17.06
N ASP A 412 -15.17 -1.24 -17.37
CA ASP A 412 -14.41 -2.48 -17.09
C ASP A 412 -14.42 -2.81 -15.58
N TYR A 413 -14.17 -1.82 -14.73
CA TYR A 413 -14.21 -1.97 -13.28
C TYR A 413 -15.58 -2.48 -12.79
N TYR A 414 -16.66 -1.90 -13.25
CA TYR A 414 -18.01 -2.29 -12.85
C TYR A 414 -18.40 -3.69 -13.36
N GLU A 415 -18.02 -4.05 -14.59
CA GLU A 415 -18.23 -5.40 -15.12
C GLU A 415 -17.49 -6.46 -14.28
N ARG A 416 -16.25 -6.19 -13.86
CA ARG A 416 -15.51 -7.09 -12.94
C ARG A 416 -16.16 -7.15 -11.55
N GLN A 417 -16.73 -6.06 -11.08
CA GLN A 417 -17.43 -6.05 -9.80
C GLN A 417 -18.72 -6.89 -9.85
N ILE A 418 -19.42 -6.92 -10.99
CA ILE A 418 -20.55 -7.84 -11.21
C ILE A 418 -20.09 -9.31 -11.14
N GLU A 419 -18.94 -9.63 -11.74
CA GLU A 419 -18.35 -10.99 -11.66
C GLU A 419 -17.95 -11.35 -10.23
N LEU A 420 -17.29 -10.43 -9.51
CA LEU A 420 -16.93 -10.59 -8.11
C LEU A 420 -18.17 -10.81 -7.23
N SER A 421 -19.24 -10.04 -7.47
CA SER A 421 -20.50 -10.16 -6.74
C SER A 421 -21.07 -11.58 -6.82
N LYS A 422 -21.06 -12.19 -8.01
CA LYS A 422 -21.48 -13.58 -8.18
C LYS A 422 -20.62 -14.56 -7.39
N ALA A 423 -19.31 -14.32 -7.33
CA ALA A 423 -18.39 -15.17 -6.57
C ALA A 423 -18.62 -15.07 -5.04
N VAL A 424 -18.81 -13.86 -4.53
CA VAL A 424 -19.10 -13.61 -3.10
C VAL A 424 -20.43 -14.25 -2.68
N ILE A 425 -21.48 -14.09 -3.50
CA ILE A 425 -22.80 -14.70 -3.23
C ILE A 425 -22.68 -16.22 -3.24
N ASN A 426 -22.11 -16.79 -4.28
CA ASN A 426 -21.91 -18.23 -4.43
C ASN A 426 -21.13 -18.84 -3.24
N PHE A 427 -20.12 -18.10 -2.74
CA PHE A 427 -19.38 -18.54 -1.55
C PHE A 427 -20.22 -18.43 -0.28
N ASN A 428 -21.00 -17.36 -0.10
CA ASN A 428 -21.89 -17.22 1.05
C ASN A 428 -22.96 -18.33 1.08
N ASP A 429 -23.55 -18.66 -0.06
CA ASP A 429 -24.53 -19.75 -0.18
C ASP A 429 -23.90 -21.11 0.16
N PHE A 430 -22.66 -21.34 -0.24
CA PHE A 430 -21.91 -22.50 0.20
C PHE A 430 -21.75 -22.53 1.73
N MET A 431 -21.34 -21.42 2.35
CA MET A 431 -21.19 -21.37 3.81
C MET A 431 -22.52 -21.61 4.54
N LEU A 432 -23.61 -21.07 4.04
CA LEU A 432 -24.98 -21.37 4.54
C LEU A 432 -25.31 -22.85 4.45
N SER A 433 -24.96 -23.50 3.35
CA SER A 433 -25.24 -24.94 3.12
C SER A 433 -24.46 -25.88 4.05
N THR A 434 -23.38 -25.41 4.68
CA THR A 434 -22.58 -26.24 5.61
C THR A 434 -23.29 -26.46 6.95
N ASN A 435 -24.28 -25.65 7.30
CA ASN A 435 -24.97 -25.63 8.58
C ASN A 435 -24.03 -25.46 9.80
N LYS A 436 -22.80 -24.93 9.58
CA LYS A 436 -21.84 -24.64 10.62
C LYS A 436 -21.86 -23.15 10.98
N PRO A 437 -21.56 -22.77 12.22
CA PRO A 437 -21.38 -21.36 12.57
C PRO A 437 -20.24 -20.76 11.74
N TYR A 438 -20.50 -19.60 11.11
CA TYR A 438 -19.52 -18.89 10.31
C TYR A 438 -19.67 -17.37 10.36
N ILE A 439 -18.53 -16.71 10.16
CA ILE A 439 -18.39 -15.29 9.84
C ILE A 439 -17.71 -15.21 8.47
N PHE A 440 -18.34 -14.55 7.54
CA PHE A 440 -17.79 -14.24 6.22
C PHE A 440 -17.68 -12.73 6.07
N ALA A 441 -16.46 -12.22 6.23
CA ALA A 441 -16.11 -10.81 6.05
C ALA A 441 -15.44 -10.61 4.69
N TYR A 442 -15.81 -9.53 4.00
CA TYR A 442 -15.15 -9.12 2.77
C TYR A 442 -15.01 -7.60 2.70
N PHE A 443 -13.91 -7.15 2.11
CA PHE A 443 -13.56 -5.72 2.09
C PHE A 443 -12.65 -5.41 0.90
N GLY A 444 -12.63 -4.12 0.49
CA GLY A 444 -11.66 -3.63 -0.48
C GLY A 444 -10.39 -3.14 0.20
N ASP A 445 -9.26 -3.45 -0.37
CA ASP A 445 -7.95 -3.01 0.11
C ASP A 445 -7.64 -1.55 -0.21
N HIS A 446 -8.07 -1.08 -1.37
CA HIS A 446 -8.01 0.30 -1.86
C HIS A 446 -8.98 0.49 -3.03
N GLN A 447 -9.14 1.73 -3.48
CA GLN A 447 -9.84 1.99 -4.74
C GLN A 447 -8.90 1.83 -5.94
N GLY A 448 -9.45 1.39 -7.07
CA GLY A 448 -8.72 1.29 -8.32
C GLY A 448 -8.40 2.67 -8.92
N ASN A 449 -7.20 2.81 -9.49
CA ASN A 449 -6.83 4.06 -10.17
C ASN A 449 -7.42 4.12 -11.59
N MET A 450 -8.60 4.71 -11.70
CA MET A 450 -9.29 4.98 -12.96
C MET A 450 -9.12 6.43 -13.45
N GLY A 451 -8.29 7.24 -12.77
CA GLY A 451 -8.13 8.66 -13.04
C GLY A 451 -9.19 9.55 -12.38
N LEU A 452 -9.97 8.99 -11.44
CA LEU A 452 -11.04 9.70 -10.74
C LEU A 452 -10.48 10.69 -9.70
N LYS A 453 -11.28 11.70 -9.37
CA LYS A 453 -10.98 12.75 -8.39
C LYS A 453 -11.86 12.59 -7.15
N ASN A 454 -11.54 13.31 -6.09
CA ASN A 454 -12.33 13.29 -4.84
C ASN A 454 -13.83 13.60 -5.08
N ASN A 455 -14.13 14.54 -5.99
CA ASN A 455 -15.51 14.93 -6.31
C ASN A 455 -16.27 13.90 -7.16
N ASP A 456 -15.59 12.86 -7.63
CA ASP A 456 -16.23 11.77 -8.38
C ASP A 456 -16.81 10.68 -7.47
N VAL A 457 -16.60 10.81 -6.16
CA VAL A 457 -17.16 9.91 -5.14
C VAL A 457 -18.29 10.59 -4.37
N LYS A 458 -19.42 9.91 -4.17
CA LYS A 458 -20.63 10.47 -3.54
C LYS A 458 -20.45 10.82 -2.06
N PHE A 459 -19.44 10.29 -1.37
CA PHE A 459 -19.09 10.62 0.02
C PHE A 459 -17.88 11.59 0.11
N ASN A 460 -17.84 12.58 -0.76
CA ASN A 460 -16.74 13.56 -0.85
C ASN A 460 -16.63 14.53 0.35
N ASN A 461 -17.56 14.46 1.29
CA ASN A 461 -17.51 15.14 2.58
C ASN A 461 -16.48 14.56 3.56
N PHE A 462 -16.00 13.35 3.32
CA PHE A 462 -14.90 12.79 4.10
C PHE A 462 -13.54 13.29 3.58
N THR A 463 -12.59 13.43 4.49
CA THR A 463 -11.20 13.71 4.13
C THR A 463 -10.66 12.56 3.27
N ASN A 464 -9.97 12.86 2.15
CA ASN A 464 -9.39 11.87 1.24
C ASN A 464 -10.37 10.72 0.86
N PRO A 465 -11.52 11.00 0.24
CA PRO A 465 -12.55 9.98 -0.04
C PRO A 465 -12.06 8.85 -0.96
N LEU A 466 -10.97 9.04 -1.72
CA LEU A 466 -10.36 8.00 -2.53
C LEU A 466 -9.55 6.97 -1.71
N ASN A 467 -9.29 7.25 -0.45
CA ASN A 467 -8.70 6.32 0.52
C ASN A 467 -9.77 5.66 1.41
N ILE A 468 -10.98 5.47 0.88
CA ILE A 468 -12.09 4.84 1.60
C ILE A 468 -12.60 3.65 0.78
N THR A 469 -12.81 2.52 1.45
CA THR A 469 -13.43 1.31 0.90
C THR A 469 -14.58 0.86 1.80
N GLY A 470 -15.19 -0.29 1.53
CA GLY A 470 -16.23 -0.85 2.37
C GLY A 470 -15.77 -2.14 3.05
N PHE A 471 -16.31 -2.40 4.25
CA PHE A 471 -16.16 -3.64 5.00
C PHE A 471 -17.54 -4.21 5.32
N TYR A 472 -17.77 -5.43 4.91
CA TYR A 472 -19.08 -6.09 4.98
C TYR A 472 -18.92 -7.46 5.63
N VAL A 473 -19.84 -7.81 6.54
CA VAL A 473 -19.82 -9.11 7.22
C VAL A 473 -21.17 -9.79 7.14
N LYS A 474 -21.20 -10.97 6.56
CA LYS A 474 -22.30 -11.95 6.63
C LYS A 474 -21.99 -13.02 7.66
N GLY A 475 -22.98 -13.72 8.17
CA GLY A 475 -22.74 -14.76 9.17
C GLY A 475 -23.99 -15.59 9.43
N SER A 476 -23.77 -16.79 9.98
CA SER A 476 -24.85 -17.70 10.37
C SER A 476 -25.67 -17.18 11.55
N ASN A 477 -26.81 -17.83 11.80
CA ASN A 477 -27.56 -17.64 13.04
C ASN A 477 -26.68 -18.02 14.26
N GLY A 478 -26.82 -17.27 15.34
CA GLY A 478 -26.01 -17.42 16.56
C GLY A 478 -24.72 -16.58 16.58
N VAL A 479 -24.25 -16.06 15.43
CA VAL A 479 -23.23 -15.03 15.40
C VAL A 479 -23.84 -13.71 15.82
N LYS A 480 -23.16 -12.97 16.69
CA LYS A 480 -23.61 -11.64 17.16
C LYS A 480 -23.83 -10.69 15.97
N GLU A 481 -24.78 -9.80 16.12
CA GLU A 481 -25.00 -8.69 15.19
C GLU A 481 -24.55 -7.38 15.85
N ILE A 482 -23.81 -6.57 15.08
CA ILE A 482 -23.42 -5.21 15.50
C ILE A 482 -24.10 -4.25 14.52
N LYS A 483 -25.20 -3.64 14.96
CA LYS A 483 -25.90 -2.64 14.15
C LYS A 483 -25.00 -1.45 13.88
N ASN A 484 -24.69 -1.20 12.62
CA ASN A 484 -23.88 -0.07 12.19
C ASN A 484 -24.38 0.46 10.85
N ASN A 485 -24.34 1.77 10.66
CA ASN A 485 -24.66 2.37 9.37
C ASN A 485 -23.42 2.27 8.46
N LEU A 486 -23.61 1.82 7.21
CA LEU A 486 -22.55 1.74 6.21
C LEU A 486 -21.77 3.05 6.09
N MET A 487 -22.45 4.20 6.16
CA MET A 487 -21.83 5.53 6.03
C MET A 487 -21.03 5.98 7.27
N ASN A 488 -21.05 5.21 8.37
CA ASN A 488 -20.12 5.47 9.46
C ASN A 488 -18.71 5.10 9.01
N LEU A 489 -17.81 6.09 9.03
CA LEU A 489 -16.40 5.84 8.70
C LEU A 489 -15.68 5.22 9.90
N SER A 490 -14.97 4.13 9.66
CA SER A 490 -14.09 3.47 10.61
C SER A 490 -12.68 3.34 10.02
N GLU A 491 -11.79 2.67 10.72
CA GLU A 491 -10.43 2.35 10.26
C GLU A 491 -10.30 0.86 10.00
N LEU A 492 -9.57 0.49 8.96
CA LEU A 492 -9.34 -0.92 8.65
C LEU A 492 -8.59 -1.65 9.79
N SER A 493 -7.69 -0.96 10.48
CA SER A 493 -6.98 -1.46 11.67
C SER A 493 -7.88 -1.82 12.86
N LEU A 494 -9.10 -1.30 12.91
CA LEU A 494 -10.08 -1.63 13.96
C LEU A 494 -10.95 -2.85 13.62
N MET A 495 -10.93 -3.33 12.38
CA MET A 495 -11.78 -4.44 11.91
C MET A 495 -11.48 -5.79 12.56
N PRO A 496 -10.24 -6.14 12.96
CA PRO A 496 -9.99 -7.35 13.75
C PRO A 496 -10.87 -7.43 15.01
N SER A 497 -11.05 -6.32 15.72
CA SER A 497 -11.90 -6.28 16.91
C SER A 497 -13.39 -6.47 16.59
N VAL A 498 -13.83 -6.13 15.38
CA VAL A 498 -15.20 -6.43 14.92
C VAL A 498 -15.40 -7.92 14.75
N LEU A 499 -14.44 -8.60 14.08
CA LEU A 499 -14.53 -10.05 13.84
C LEU A 499 -14.53 -10.83 15.17
N LEU A 500 -13.68 -10.42 16.11
CA LEU A 500 -13.65 -11.02 17.44
C LEU A 500 -14.95 -10.77 18.21
N GLU A 501 -15.50 -9.56 18.17
CA GLU A 501 -16.79 -9.23 18.82
C GLU A 501 -17.96 -10.01 18.21
N LEU A 502 -18.05 -10.09 16.88
CA LEU A 502 -19.10 -10.86 16.19
C LEU A 502 -19.05 -12.36 16.55
N GLY A 503 -17.84 -12.91 16.63
CA GLY A 503 -17.61 -14.31 17.05
C GLY A 503 -17.70 -14.54 18.54
N GLN A 504 -17.80 -13.49 19.35
CA GLN A 504 -17.71 -13.53 20.81
C GLN A 504 -16.46 -14.28 21.30
N ILE A 505 -15.34 -14.06 20.57
CA ILE A 505 -14.04 -14.71 20.77
C ILE A 505 -13.21 -13.86 21.73
N LYS A 506 -12.57 -14.49 22.70
CA LYS A 506 -11.76 -13.79 23.71
C LYS A 506 -10.64 -12.98 23.08
N PRO A 507 -10.61 -11.65 23.24
CA PRO A 507 -9.53 -10.81 22.76
C PRO A 507 -8.35 -10.83 23.73
N ASN A 508 -7.12 -10.79 23.23
CA ASN A 508 -5.95 -10.46 24.03
C ASN A 508 -5.92 -8.96 24.38
N ASP A 509 -4.95 -8.51 25.16
CA ASP A 509 -4.92 -7.12 25.66
C ASP A 509 -4.79 -6.08 24.52
N PHE A 510 -4.13 -6.44 23.42
CA PHE A 510 -4.05 -5.59 22.25
C PHE A 510 -5.43 -5.41 21.58
N PHE A 511 -6.16 -6.48 21.35
CA PHE A 511 -7.49 -6.39 20.74
C PHE A 511 -8.57 -5.89 21.70
N LYS A 512 -8.36 -5.97 23.03
CA LYS A 512 -9.19 -5.20 23.98
C LYS A 512 -8.98 -3.69 23.79
N ALA A 513 -7.75 -3.23 23.59
CA ALA A 513 -7.47 -1.82 23.30
C ALA A 513 -8.07 -1.39 21.97
N ASN A 514 -7.91 -2.21 20.92
CA ASN A 514 -8.47 -1.98 19.59
C ASN A 514 -10.02 -1.90 19.66
N TYR A 515 -10.67 -2.81 20.40
CA TYR A 515 -12.10 -2.77 20.69
C TYR A 515 -12.52 -1.49 21.42
N ALA A 516 -11.79 -1.12 22.49
CA ALA A 516 -12.09 0.08 23.26
C ALA A 516 -11.97 1.35 22.39
N MET A 517 -10.92 1.47 21.60
CA MET A 517 -10.76 2.60 20.67
C MET A 517 -11.91 2.69 19.68
N ARG A 518 -12.33 1.55 19.11
CA ARG A 518 -13.49 1.51 18.21
C ARG A 518 -14.79 1.95 18.88
N LYS A 519 -15.01 1.58 20.15
CA LYS A 519 -16.21 2.01 20.90
C LYS A 519 -16.18 3.50 21.29
N ILE A 520 -14.99 4.06 21.54
CA ILE A 520 -14.83 5.45 21.99
C ILE A 520 -14.82 6.41 20.79
N CYS A 521 -14.02 6.12 19.77
CA CYS A 521 -13.85 7.02 18.63
C CYS A 521 -14.30 6.42 17.29
N ASN A 522 -14.29 5.11 17.11
CA ASN A 522 -14.57 4.36 15.89
C ASN A 522 -13.65 4.68 14.70
N LYS A 523 -12.67 5.52 14.85
CA LYS A 523 -11.69 5.94 13.85
C LYS A 523 -10.39 6.28 14.56
N VAL A 524 -9.26 6.08 13.88
CA VAL A 524 -7.95 6.38 14.43
C VAL A 524 -7.48 7.73 13.89
N ASP A 525 -7.22 7.84 12.58
CA ASP A 525 -6.64 9.06 12.01
C ASP A 525 -7.59 10.28 12.05
N ASP A 526 -8.88 10.05 11.92
CA ASP A 526 -9.91 11.08 11.94
C ASP A 526 -10.53 11.29 13.36
N CYS A 527 -9.90 10.76 14.42
CA CYS A 527 -10.37 10.99 15.78
C CYS A 527 -10.16 12.47 16.17
N GLU A 528 -11.23 13.13 16.66
CA GLU A 528 -11.18 14.54 17.06
C GLU A 528 -10.38 14.74 18.33
N ASP A 529 -10.45 13.79 19.27
CA ASP A 529 -9.67 13.78 20.50
C ASP A 529 -8.23 13.31 20.22
N LYS A 530 -7.37 14.26 19.92
CA LYS A 530 -5.96 13.99 19.59
C LYS A 530 -5.16 13.47 20.79
N GLU A 531 -5.50 13.88 22.00
CA GLU A 531 -4.86 13.40 23.21
C GLU A 531 -5.21 11.93 23.47
N LEU A 532 -6.48 11.55 23.27
CA LEU A 532 -6.90 10.16 23.30
C LEU A 532 -6.15 9.31 22.25
N LEU A 533 -6.03 9.83 21.04
CA LEU A 533 -5.34 9.13 19.95
C LEU A 533 -3.86 8.90 20.28
N GLU A 534 -3.15 9.93 20.76
CA GLU A 534 -1.75 9.82 21.20
C GLU A 534 -1.62 8.79 22.34
N SER A 535 -2.51 8.84 23.32
CA SER A 535 -2.51 7.91 24.44
C SER A 535 -2.82 6.47 24.01
N TYR A 536 -3.73 6.27 23.03
CA TYR A 536 -4.00 4.96 22.43
C TYR A 536 -2.76 4.40 21.73
N LYS A 537 -2.12 5.20 20.87
CA LYS A 537 -0.89 4.78 20.16
C LYS A 537 0.24 4.48 21.15
N SER A 538 0.43 5.31 22.16
CA SER A 538 1.40 5.07 23.24
C SER A 538 1.08 3.76 24.00
N TYR A 539 -0.20 3.47 24.25
CA TYR A 539 -0.59 2.22 24.88
C TYR A 539 -0.20 1.01 24.04
N LEU A 540 -0.42 1.07 22.70
CA LEU A 540 -0.06 -0.03 21.81
C LEU A 540 1.47 -0.23 21.72
N TYR A 541 2.23 0.84 21.49
CA TYR A 541 3.65 0.74 21.16
C TYR A 541 4.57 0.83 22.36
N ASP A 542 4.32 1.76 23.31
CA ASP A 542 5.21 1.96 24.46
C ASP A 542 4.88 1.01 25.61
N TYR A 543 3.57 0.73 25.86
CA TYR A 543 3.16 -0.12 26.97
C TYR A 543 3.05 -1.59 26.58
N LEU A 544 2.28 -1.94 25.52
CA LEU A 544 2.12 -3.32 25.06
C LEU A 544 3.30 -3.82 24.24
N ASN A 545 4.14 -2.91 23.74
CA ASN A 545 5.25 -3.22 22.85
C ASN A 545 4.77 -4.04 21.63
N ALA A 546 3.74 -3.54 20.95
CA ALA A 546 3.04 -4.25 19.88
C ALA A 546 3.94 -4.55 18.67
N ALA A 547 4.97 -3.73 18.47
CA ALA A 547 6.04 -3.96 17.52
C ALA A 547 7.36 -3.94 18.28
N ASN A 548 7.97 -5.09 18.50
CA ASN A 548 9.21 -5.23 19.27
C ASN A 548 10.35 -4.44 18.62
N LYS A 549 11.22 -3.86 19.47
CA LYS A 549 12.48 -3.20 19.04
C LYS A 549 13.50 -4.21 18.58
#